data_4216b4bc90c15bafb6deb247b615eaad
#
_entry.id   4216b4bc90c15bafb6deb247b615eaad
#
_cell.length_a   1.000
_cell.length_b   1.000
_cell.length_c   1.000
_cell.angle_alpha   90.00
_cell.angle_beta   90.00
_cell.angle_gamma   90.00
#
_symmetry.space_group_name_H-M   'P 1'
#
loop_
_entity.id
_entity.type
_entity.pdbx_description
1 polymer ?
#
loop_
_entity_poly.entity_id
_entity_poly.type
_entity_poly.pdbx_seq_one_letter_code
_entity_poly.pdbx_strand_id
1 'polypeptide(L)'
;MVLLYNILFPLLVLVYLPFYAVHVIRRGGLTVDFWERFGIFPDAVKARLRGLPRRPVWVHAVSVGEAVEAISIIKSWLERHPDEEFVFSCGTSTGFATAVAKLPAKVVSIYCPLDCWWMVRHAYALIRPRLVAILEVEIWPNLILQASKWDARLVMVNGRLSDKSSQGYARWGFFFRRLFGAYDALCVQTPEDCARLEHVIGEKPRIHVVGTVKFDQVADGQGGSVEEVLEKAFGPRDWKLFCVGSTHPGEEDLVCREYARALVTQPSWRMALVPRHAERGAEVARILDMYHLPWQSVVPIPGTNPAPDGRCQVLLVNTTGQLMSYYRAADLCYVGKSLAGQTGGHNIIEPAIFGKAIVYGAHMENFRQVDELFRQEEAAAVVSSDNLLFPTIQELMADEGRRGELGRRARRLVEEHRGAIARTLDIVDAL
;
A
#
# COMPACT_ATOMS: atom_id res chain seq x y z
N MET A 1 -13.91 -13.06 -30.03
CA MET A 1 -12.82 -12.74 -29.09
C MET A 1 -12.94 -13.52 -27.78
N VAL A 2 -14.06 -13.44 -27.02
CA VAL A 2 -14.20 -14.24 -25.77
C VAL A 2 -14.05 -15.74 -26.01
N LEU A 3 -14.63 -16.27 -27.09
CA LEU A 3 -14.44 -17.69 -27.47
C LEU A 3 -12.96 -17.99 -27.76
N LEU A 4 -12.29 -17.12 -28.52
CA LEU A 4 -10.87 -17.27 -28.81
C LEU A 4 -10.02 -17.20 -27.54
N TYR A 5 -10.34 -16.26 -26.64
CA TYR A 5 -9.71 -16.17 -25.33
C TYR A 5 -9.87 -17.48 -24.53
N ASN A 6 -11.08 -18.04 -24.50
CA ASN A 6 -11.38 -19.29 -23.80
C ASN A 6 -10.71 -20.54 -24.39
N ILE A 7 -10.20 -20.45 -25.60
CA ILE A 7 -9.38 -21.49 -26.23
C ILE A 7 -7.90 -21.22 -25.95
N LEU A 8 -7.43 -20.00 -26.20
CA LEU A 8 -6.01 -19.66 -26.13
C LEU A 8 -5.49 -19.57 -24.69
N PHE A 9 -6.27 -19.01 -23.77
CA PHE A 9 -5.84 -18.81 -22.37
C PHE A 9 -5.55 -20.15 -21.67
N PRO A 10 -6.42 -21.19 -21.71
CA PRO A 10 -6.11 -22.49 -21.14
C PRO A 10 -4.87 -23.17 -21.79
N LEU A 11 -4.68 -23.02 -23.08
CA LEU A 11 -3.48 -23.54 -23.78
C LEU A 11 -2.22 -22.84 -23.28
N LEU A 12 -2.26 -21.51 -23.12
CA LEU A 12 -1.15 -20.74 -22.56
C LEU A 12 -0.86 -21.16 -21.12
N VAL A 13 -1.89 -21.38 -20.30
CA VAL A 13 -1.74 -21.89 -18.93
C VAL A 13 -1.07 -23.26 -18.94
N LEU A 14 -1.46 -24.19 -19.83
CA LEU A 14 -0.84 -25.51 -19.93
C LEU A 14 0.64 -25.43 -20.30
N VAL A 15 1.01 -24.54 -21.22
CA VAL A 15 2.42 -24.33 -21.62
C VAL A 15 3.24 -23.72 -20.47
N TYR A 16 2.65 -22.80 -19.73
CA TYR A 16 3.34 -22.11 -18.62
C TYR A 16 3.37 -22.91 -17.31
N LEU A 17 2.44 -23.86 -17.14
CA LEU A 17 2.26 -24.65 -15.92
C LEU A 17 3.54 -25.36 -15.42
N PRO A 18 4.38 -26.00 -16.26
CA PRO A 18 5.62 -26.62 -15.80
C PRO A 18 6.59 -25.61 -15.19
N PHE A 19 6.75 -24.45 -15.83
CA PHE A 19 7.63 -23.39 -15.34
C PHE A 19 7.12 -22.81 -14.01
N TYR A 20 5.80 -22.62 -13.92
CA TYR A 20 5.15 -22.16 -12.71
C TYR A 20 5.27 -23.18 -11.56
N ALA A 21 5.09 -24.47 -11.84
CA ALA A 21 5.24 -25.54 -10.85
C ALA A 21 6.67 -25.58 -10.28
N VAL A 22 7.70 -25.49 -11.13
CA VAL A 22 9.10 -25.41 -10.67
C VAL A 22 9.33 -24.17 -9.79
N HIS A 23 8.78 -23.03 -10.16
CA HIS A 23 8.89 -21.80 -9.38
C HIS A 23 8.22 -21.92 -8.00
N VAL A 24 7.04 -22.52 -7.93
CA VAL A 24 6.29 -22.75 -6.68
C VAL A 24 7.03 -23.74 -5.77
N ILE A 25 7.51 -24.86 -6.33
CA ILE A 25 8.28 -25.88 -5.58
C ILE A 25 9.53 -25.24 -4.95
N ARG A 26 10.25 -24.38 -5.70
CA ARG A 26 11.46 -23.71 -5.21
C ARG A 26 11.16 -22.70 -4.08
N ARG A 27 9.93 -22.21 -3.94
CA ARG A 27 9.53 -21.19 -2.96
C ARG A 27 8.71 -21.71 -1.77
N GLY A 28 8.71 -23.00 -1.49
CA GLY A 28 8.04 -23.53 -0.31
C GLY A 28 6.99 -24.61 -0.57
N GLY A 29 6.86 -25.04 -1.81
CA GLY A 29 6.06 -26.22 -2.17
C GLY A 29 4.59 -25.93 -2.49
N LEU A 30 3.90 -27.01 -2.85
CA LEU A 30 2.46 -27.03 -3.14
C LEU A 30 1.70 -27.10 -1.80
N THR A 31 1.15 -25.98 -1.36
CA THR A 31 0.22 -25.96 -0.22
C THR A 31 -1.15 -26.53 -0.64
N VAL A 32 -1.97 -26.94 0.32
CA VAL A 32 -3.34 -27.44 0.07
C VAL A 32 -4.15 -26.40 -0.72
N ASP A 33 -3.94 -25.13 -0.46
CA ASP A 33 -4.65 -24.00 -1.07
C ASP A 33 -4.21 -23.71 -2.51
N PHE A 34 -3.09 -24.30 -2.97
CA PHE A 34 -2.62 -24.13 -4.35
C PHE A 34 -3.66 -24.55 -5.39
N TRP A 35 -4.43 -25.62 -5.10
CA TRP A 35 -5.43 -26.16 -6.01
C TRP A 35 -6.65 -25.29 -6.21
N GLU A 36 -6.90 -24.32 -5.30
CA GLU A 36 -7.97 -23.35 -5.46
C GLU A 36 -7.82 -22.53 -6.75
N ARG A 37 -6.56 -22.28 -7.20
CA ARG A 37 -6.27 -21.61 -8.48
C ARG A 37 -6.80 -22.37 -9.70
N PHE A 38 -7.05 -23.65 -9.56
CA PHE A 38 -7.66 -24.50 -10.58
C PHE A 38 -9.17 -24.72 -10.34
N GLY A 39 -9.76 -23.97 -9.41
CA GLY A 39 -11.16 -24.10 -9.04
C GLY A 39 -11.45 -25.32 -8.16
N ILE A 40 -10.42 -25.95 -7.60
CA ILE A 40 -10.54 -27.10 -6.69
C ILE A 40 -10.41 -26.59 -5.25
N PHE A 41 -11.55 -26.36 -4.62
CA PHE A 41 -11.57 -25.79 -3.26
C PHE A 41 -11.57 -26.91 -2.21
N PRO A 42 -10.83 -26.75 -1.07
CA PRO A 42 -10.87 -27.65 0.07
C PRO A 42 -12.30 -27.75 0.66
N ASP A 43 -12.61 -28.91 1.26
CA ASP A 43 -13.95 -29.11 1.81
C ASP A 43 -14.27 -28.15 2.97
N ALA A 44 -13.28 -27.75 3.74
CA ALA A 44 -13.42 -26.70 4.76
C ALA A 44 -13.86 -25.35 4.16
N VAL A 45 -13.26 -24.93 3.03
CA VAL A 45 -13.64 -23.70 2.31
C VAL A 45 -15.05 -23.84 1.74
N LYS A 46 -15.37 -24.99 1.11
CA LYS A 46 -16.72 -25.25 0.59
C LYS A 46 -17.78 -25.22 1.70
N ALA A 47 -17.48 -25.80 2.87
CA ALA A 47 -18.39 -25.79 4.01
C ALA A 47 -18.62 -24.35 4.52
N ARG A 48 -17.56 -23.54 4.64
CA ARG A 48 -17.69 -22.12 5.01
C ARG A 48 -18.53 -21.34 4.02
N LEU A 49 -18.25 -21.46 2.70
CA LEU A 49 -18.99 -20.75 1.66
C LEU A 49 -20.48 -21.14 1.62
N ARG A 50 -20.80 -22.43 1.79
CA ARG A 50 -22.19 -22.92 1.85
C ARG A 50 -22.90 -22.51 3.13
N GLY A 51 -22.17 -22.29 4.21
CA GLY A 51 -22.69 -21.88 5.51
C GLY A 51 -22.90 -20.36 5.65
N LEU A 52 -22.54 -19.54 4.64
CA LEU A 52 -22.80 -18.11 4.68
C LEU A 52 -24.32 -17.84 4.73
N PRO A 53 -24.79 -17.03 5.70
CA PRO A 53 -26.23 -16.76 5.85
C PRO A 53 -26.83 -15.92 4.73
N ARG A 54 -25.99 -15.16 4.02
CA ARG A 54 -26.38 -14.29 2.89
C ARG A 54 -25.43 -14.45 1.72
N ARG A 55 -25.87 -14.04 0.52
CA ARG A 55 -25.02 -13.95 -0.68
C ARG A 55 -23.89 -12.93 -0.40
N PRO A 56 -22.62 -13.31 -0.49
CA PRO A 56 -21.50 -12.44 -0.08
C PRO A 56 -21.17 -11.37 -1.13
N VAL A 57 -20.44 -10.36 -0.70
CA VAL A 57 -19.62 -9.51 -1.56
C VAL A 57 -18.31 -10.23 -1.83
N TRP A 58 -18.00 -10.45 -3.11
CA TRP A 58 -16.72 -11.05 -3.54
C TRP A 58 -15.74 -9.95 -3.94
N VAL A 59 -14.72 -9.72 -3.12
CA VAL A 59 -13.66 -8.73 -3.38
C VAL A 59 -12.45 -9.44 -3.98
N HIS A 60 -11.99 -8.98 -5.15
CA HIS A 60 -10.84 -9.54 -5.85
C HIS A 60 -9.68 -8.55 -5.93
N ALA A 61 -8.49 -9.04 -5.57
CA ALA A 61 -7.20 -8.33 -5.66
C ALA A 61 -6.13 -9.27 -6.23
N VAL A 62 -5.12 -8.74 -6.91
CA VAL A 62 -4.05 -9.57 -7.49
C VAL A 62 -2.77 -9.46 -6.69
N SER A 63 -2.30 -8.25 -6.41
CA SER A 63 -1.01 -7.96 -5.78
C SER A 63 -1.11 -7.79 -4.26
N VAL A 64 0.05 -7.68 -3.58
CA VAL A 64 0.11 -7.32 -2.15
C VAL A 64 -0.43 -5.91 -1.89
N GLY A 65 -0.14 -4.96 -2.79
CA GLY A 65 -0.64 -3.58 -2.69
C GLY A 65 -2.16 -3.53 -2.70
N GLU A 66 -2.76 -4.17 -3.71
CA GLU A 66 -4.22 -4.29 -3.83
C GLU A 66 -4.84 -5.08 -2.66
N ALA A 67 -4.16 -6.11 -2.14
CA ALA A 67 -4.64 -6.85 -0.97
C ALA A 67 -4.71 -5.93 0.27
N VAL A 68 -3.76 -5.04 0.47
CA VAL A 68 -3.79 -4.04 1.56
C VAL A 68 -4.94 -3.04 1.35
N GLU A 69 -5.16 -2.59 0.12
CA GLU A 69 -6.29 -1.73 -0.23
C GLU A 69 -7.65 -2.44 0.02
N ALA A 70 -7.78 -3.70 -0.44
CA ALA A 70 -8.96 -4.53 -0.19
C ALA A 70 -9.26 -4.73 1.29
N ILE A 71 -8.22 -4.94 2.12
CA ILE A 71 -8.37 -5.07 3.58
C ILE A 71 -8.98 -3.80 4.18
N SER A 72 -8.51 -2.62 3.76
CA SER A 72 -9.03 -1.34 4.24
C SER A 72 -10.49 -1.14 3.83
N ILE A 73 -10.81 -1.43 2.57
CA ILE A 73 -12.18 -1.35 2.03
C ILE A 73 -13.12 -2.30 2.77
N ILE A 74 -12.74 -3.58 2.92
CA ILE A 74 -13.57 -4.58 3.60
C ILE A 74 -13.81 -4.20 5.06
N LYS A 75 -12.80 -3.69 5.78
CA LYS A 75 -12.96 -3.25 7.17
C LYS A 75 -13.93 -2.08 7.27
N SER A 76 -13.74 -1.02 6.48
CA SER A 76 -14.65 0.13 6.47
C SER A 76 -16.07 -0.26 6.03
N TRP A 77 -16.19 -1.22 5.09
CA TRP A 77 -17.49 -1.75 4.70
C TRP A 77 -18.17 -2.50 5.83
N LEU A 78 -17.43 -3.31 6.59
CA LEU A 78 -17.95 -4.01 7.77
C LEU A 78 -18.30 -3.07 8.94
N GLU A 79 -17.62 -1.94 9.09
CA GLU A 79 -18.00 -0.90 10.05
C GLU A 79 -19.35 -0.28 9.67
N ARG A 80 -19.61 -0.08 8.38
CA ARG A 80 -20.88 0.47 7.86
C ARG A 80 -22.00 -0.58 7.82
N HIS A 81 -21.68 -1.82 7.46
CA HIS A 81 -22.61 -2.95 7.31
C HIS A 81 -22.07 -4.18 8.06
N PRO A 82 -22.24 -4.26 9.39
CA PRO A 82 -21.66 -5.33 10.22
C PRO A 82 -22.11 -6.76 9.85
N ASP A 83 -23.33 -6.88 9.29
CA ASP A 83 -23.95 -8.16 8.90
C ASP A 83 -23.57 -8.62 7.48
N GLU A 84 -22.73 -7.87 6.78
CA GLU A 84 -22.34 -8.21 5.41
C GLU A 84 -21.37 -9.40 5.41
N GLU A 85 -21.55 -10.28 4.43
CA GLU A 85 -20.69 -11.44 4.22
C GLU A 85 -19.68 -11.15 3.11
N PHE A 86 -18.42 -11.56 3.34
CA PHE A 86 -17.35 -11.30 2.38
C PHE A 86 -16.62 -12.58 1.99
N VAL A 87 -16.31 -12.65 0.71
CA VAL A 87 -15.30 -13.53 0.15
C VAL A 87 -14.19 -12.65 -0.42
N PHE A 88 -12.96 -12.85 0.03
CA PHE A 88 -11.78 -12.22 -0.53
C PHE A 88 -11.02 -13.21 -1.40
N SER A 89 -10.62 -12.81 -2.61
CA SER A 89 -9.76 -13.62 -3.45
C SER A 89 -8.49 -12.88 -3.87
N CYS A 90 -7.35 -13.60 -3.89
CA CYS A 90 -6.06 -13.02 -4.26
C CYS A 90 -5.34 -13.83 -5.33
N GLY A 91 -4.65 -13.11 -6.23
CA GLY A 91 -3.85 -13.73 -7.29
C GLY A 91 -2.50 -14.25 -6.79
N THR A 92 -1.83 -13.56 -5.85
CA THR A 92 -0.48 -13.88 -5.36
C THR A 92 -0.48 -14.50 -3.97
N SER A 93 0.51 -15.36 -3.68
CA SER A 93 0.64 -16.02 -2.37
C SER A 93 0.96 -15.03 -1.25
N THR A 94 1.78 -14.01 -1.53
CA THR A 94 2.12 -12.96 -0.55
C THR A 94 0.93 -12.06 -0.24
N GLY A 95 0.13 -11.71 -1.25
CA GLY A 95 -1.12 -10.95 -1.05
C GLY A 95 -2.15 -11.77 -0.25
N PHE A 96 -2.31 -13.05 -0.58
CA PHE A 96 -3.18 -13.97 0.17
C PHE A 96 -2.77 -14.07 1.64
N ALA A 97 -1.49 -14.35 1.93
CA ALA A 97 -0.98 -14.43 3.29
C ALA A 97 -1.18 -13.13 4.08
N THR A 98 -0.97 -11.98 3.43
CA THR A 98 -1.21 -10.66 4.03
C THR A 98 -2.68 -10.47 4.41
N ALA A 99 -3.58 -10.89 3.52
CA ALA A 99 -5.02 -10.78 3.75
C ALA A 99 -5.50 -11.70 4.87
N VAL A 100 -5.09 -12.97 4.87
CA VAL A 100 -5.42 -13.94 5.92
C VAL A 100 -4.99 -13.45 7.30
N ALA A 101 -3.81 -12.81 7.39
CA ALA A 101 -3.28 -12.29 8.65
C ALA A 101 -4.03 -11.05 9.17
N LYS A 102 -4.70 -10.27 8.30
CA LYS A 102 -5.24 -8.94 8.66
C LYS A 102 -6.75 -8.80 8.53
N LEU A 103 -7.40 -9.67 7.75
CA LEU A 103 -8.86 -9.67 7.61
C LEU A 103 -9.53 -10.30 8.83
N PRO A 104 -10.74 -9.85 9.19
CA PRO A 104 -11.56 -10.51 10.20
C PRO A 104 -11.80 -11.99 9.88
N ALA A 105 -11.82 -12.85 10.90
CA ALA A 105 -11.98 -14.31 10.74
C ALA A 105 -13.28 -14.73 10.01
N LYS A 106 -14.31 -13.88 10.01
CA LYS A 106 -15.55 -14.14 9.29
C LYS A 106 -15.39 -14.04 7.76
N VAL A 107 -14.40 -13.30 7.25
CA VAL A 107 -14.13 -13.19 5.81
C VAL A 107 -13.53 -14.49 5.29
N VAL A 108 -14.12 -15.07 4.25
CA VAL A 108 -13.60 -16.27 3.62
C VAL A 108 -12.55 -15.87 2.58
N SER A 109 -11.29 -16.19 2.84
CA SER A 109 -10.19 -15.91 1.91
C SER A 109 -9.91 -17.14 1.05
N ILE A 110 -9.75 -16.94 -0.27
CA ILE A 110 -9.45 -17.97 -1.26
C ILE A 110 -8.38 -17.47 -2.24
N TYR A 111 -7.72 -18.37 -2.93
CA TYR A 111 -7.01 -17.99 -4.15
C TYR A 111 -7.99 -17.76 -5.30
N CYS A 112 -7.74 -16.73 -6.11
CA CYS A 112 -8.53 -16.53 -7.31
C CYS A 112 -8.30 -17.69 -8.29
N PRO A 113 -9.36 -18.32 -8.80
CA PRO A 113 -9.20 -19.31 -9.86
C PRO A 113 -8.64 -18.65 -11.13
N LEU A 114 -7.82 -19.39 -11.85
CA LEU A 114 -7.36 -18.98 -13.18
C LEU A 114 -8.58 -18.67 -14.07
N ASP A 115 -8.47 -17.66 -14.92
CA ASP A 115 -9.61 -17.14 -15.69
C ASP A 115 -10.07 -18.09 -16.84
N CYS A 116 -10.03 -19.41 -16.58
CA CYS A 116 -10.66 -20.41 -17.44
C CYS A 116 -12.15 -20.44 -17.16
N TRP A 117 -12.95 -20.45 -18.23
CA TRP A 117 -14.41 -20.38 -18.16
C TRP A 117 -15.05 -21.34 -17.14
N TRP A 118 -14.62 -22.60 -17.11
CA TRP A 118 -15.18 -23.62 -16.19
C TRP A 118 -14.74 -23.44 -14.74
N MET A 119 -13.50 -22.97 -14.50
CA MET A 119 -12.96 -22.73 -13.17
C MET A 119 -13.69 -21.54 -12.52
N VAL A 120 -13.80 -20.44 -13.24
CA VAL A 120 -14.52 -19.23 -12.80
C VAL A 120 -16.00 -19.54 -12.59
N ARG A 121 -16.64 -20.28 -13.52
CA ARG A 121 -18.03 -20.71 -13.36
C ARG A 121 -18.24 -21.54 -12.09
N HIS A 122 -17.31 -22.46 -11.78
CA HIS A 122 -17.38 -23.25 -10.55
C HIS A 122 -17.26 -22.39 -9.30
N ALA A 123 -16.34 -21.40 -9.30
CA ALA A 123 -16.23 -20.45 -8.20
C ALA A 123 -17.50 -19.64 -7.99
N TYR A 124 -18.10 -19.10 -9.06
CA TYR A 124 -19.39 -18.40 -8.98
C TYR A 124 -20.52 -19.31 -8.43
N ALA A 125 -20.58 -20.56 -8.87
CA ALA A 125 -21.57 -21.53 -8.38
C ALA A 125 -21.43 -21.81 -6.88
N LEU A 126 -20.21 -21.80 -6.36
CA LEU A 126 -19.90 -22.05 -4.96
C LEU A 126 -20.09 -20.79 -4.10
N ILE A 127 -19.60 -19.65 -4.53
CA ILE A 127 -19.62 -18.38 -3.79
C ILE A 127 -21.01 -17.74 -3.84
N ARG A 128 -21.67 -17.74 -5.00
CA ARG A 128 -22.98 -17.09 -5.26
C ARG A 128 -22.98 -15.62 -4.85
N PRO A 129 -22.02 -14.80 -5.32
CA PRO A 129 -21.90 -13.44 -4.85
C PRO A 129 -23.14 -12.61 -5.24
N ARG A 130 -23.54 -11.65 -4.37
CA ARG A 130 -24.51 -10.60 -4.76
C ARG A 130 -23.83 -9.46 -5.52
N LEU A 131 -22.54 -9.25 -5.22
CA LEU A 131 -21.69 -8.22 -5.81
C LEU A 131 -20.26 -8.74 -5.93
N VAL A 132 -19.61 -8.40 -7.03
CA VAL A 132 -18.19 -8.63 -7.25
C VAL A 132 -17.50 -7.27 -7.36
N ALA A 133 -16.55 -7.02 -6.47
CA ALA A 133 -15.71 -5.82 -6.46
C ALA A 133 -14.30 -6.18 -6.93
N ILE A 134 -13.87 -5.66 -8.06
CA ILE A 134 -12.53 -5.88 -8.62
C ILE A 134 -11.69 -4.65 -8.36
N LEU A 135 -10.55 -4.82 -7.66
CA LEU A 135 -9.64 -3.73 -7.38
C LEU A 135 -8.80 -3.38 -8.61
N GLU A 136 -8.54 -2.09 -8.74
CA GLU A 136 -7.79 -1.49 -9.85
C GLU A 136 -8.37 -1.88 -11.23
N VAL A 137 -7.53 -1.89 -12.27
CA VAL A 137 -7.97 -2.26 -13.62
C VAL A 137 -7.46 -3.67 -13.95
N GLU A 138 -7.99 -4.64 -13.19
CA GLU A 138 -7.73 -6.05 -13.43
C GLU A 138 -8.74 -6.62 -14.43
N ILE A 139 -8.24 -6.99 -15.61
CA ILE A 139 -9.08 -7.44 -16.73
C ILE A 139 -9.04 -8.96 -16.84
N TRP A 140 -10.02 -9.60 -16.19
CA TRP A 140 -10.25 -11.03 -16.24
C TRP A 140 -11.58 -11.31 -16.95
N PRO A 141 -11.58 -11.58 -18.26
CA PRO A 141 -12.79 -11.65 -19.09
C PRO A 141 -13.87 -12.60 -18.57
N ASN A 142 -13.49 -13.78 -18.06
CA ASN A 142 -14.48 -14.71 -17.52
C ASN A 142 -15.00 -14.29 -16.16
N LEU A 143 -14.13 -13.77 -15.27
CA LEU A 143 -14.57 -13.23 -13.99
C LEU A 143 -15.56 -12.09 -14.18
N ILE A 144 -15.31 -11.17 -15.11
CA ILE A 144 -16.16 -10.04 -15.44
C ILE A 144 -17.49 -10.51 -16.06
N LEU A 145 -17.43 -11.32 -17.12
CA LEU A 145 -18.64 -11.66 -17.90
C LEU A 145 -19.53 -12.74 -17.25
N GLN A 146 -19.05 -13.41 -16.22
CA GLN A 146 -19.87 -14.35 -15.44
C GLN A 146 -20.75 -13.62 -14.44
N ALA A 147 -20.39 -12.44 -13.95
CA ALA A 147 -21.14 -11.73 -12.91
C ALA A 147 -22.64 -11.60 -13.25
N SER A 148 -22.97 -11.10 -14.44
CA SER A 148 -24.34 -10.95 -14.90
C SER A 148 -25.11 -12.27 -15.04
N LYS A 149 -24.42 -13.39 -15.32
CA LYS A 149 -25.05 -14.72 -15.42
C LYS A 149 -25.45 -15.30 -14.08
N TRP A 150 -24.85 -14.79 -13.01
CA TRP A 150 -25.11 -15.19 -11.64
C TRP A 150 -25.90 -14.15 -10.85
N ASP A 151 -26.48 -13.16 -11.56
CA ASP A 151 -27.24 -12.07 -10.97
C ASP A 151 -26.41 -11.37 -9.85
N ALA A 152 -25.15 -11.11 -10.16
CA ALA A 152 -24.23 -10.37 -9.31
C ALA A 152 -23.93 -9.01 -9.92
N ARG A 153 -24.01 -7.95 -9.11
CA ARG A 153 -23.51 -6.64 -9.49
C ARG A 153 -21.99 -6.68 -9.65
N LEU A 154 -21.45 -5.87 -10.53
CA LEU A 154 -20.02 -5.81 -10.81
C LEU A 154 -19.52 -4.38 -10.65
N VAL A 155 -18.53 -4.17 -9.77
CA VAL A 155 -17.98 -2.85 -9.48
C VAL A 155 -16.47 -2.89 -9.62
N MET A 156 -15.89 -1.91 -10.32
CA MET A 156 -14.48 -1.61 -10.28
C MET A 156 -14.21 -0.65 -9.12
N VAL A 157 -13.23 -0.94 -8.28
CA VAL A 157 -12.87 -0.13 -7.13
C VAL A 157 -11.43 0.34 -7.26
N ASN A 158 -11.18 1.62 -6.97
CA ASN A 158 -9.85 2.22 -7.04
C ASN A 158 -9.19 2.12 -8.43
N GLY A 159 -9.99 2.22 -9.50
CA GLY A 159 -9.54 2.05 -10.88
C GLY A 159 -8.51 3.09 -11.31
N ARG A 160 -7.41 2.63 -11.94
CA ARG A 160 -6.34 3.48 -12.45
C ARG A 160 -5.90 3.03 -13.83
N LEU A 161 -5.87 3.93 -14.79
CA LEU A 161 -5.41 3.66 -16.15
C LEU A 161 -4.17 4.49 -16.50
N SER A 162 -3.12 3.83 -17.02
CA SER A 162 -2.03 4.55 -17.67
C SER A 162 -2.41 4.95 -19.10
N ASP A 163 -1.76 5.98 -19.65
CA ASP A 163 -1.96 6.39 -21.05
C ASP A 163 -1.68 5.23 -22.01
N LYS A 164 -0.64 4.44 -21.75
CA LYS A 164 -0.28 3.26 -22.53
C LYS A 164 -1.39 2.20 -22.50
N SER A 165 -1.97 1.95 -21.35
CA SER A 165 -3.08 0.98 -21.19
C SER A 165 -4.34 1.48 -21.90
N SER A 166 -4.69 2.76 -21.73
CA SER A 166 -5.84 3.39 -22.40
C SER A 166 -5.76 3.28 -23.92
N GLN A 167 -4.59 3.63 -24.52
CA GLN A 167 -4.36 3.47 -25.95
C GLN A 167 -4.44 2.02 -26.40
N GLY A 168 -3.89 1.08 -25.63
CA GLY A 168 -3.98 -0.36 -25.89
C GLY A 168 -5.42 -0.87 -25.90
N TYR A 169 -6.20 -0.45 -24.91
CA TYR A 169 -7.63 -0.82 -24.80
C TYR A 169 -8.48 -0.18 -25.90
N ALA A 170 -8.23 1.07 -26.25
CA ALA A 170 -8.92 1.75 -27.34
C ALA A 170 -8.68 1.07 -28.70
N ARG A 171 -7.44 0.58 -28.95
CA ARG A 171 -7.11 -0.17 -30.18
C ARG A 171 -7.94 -1.45 -30.35
N TRP A 172 -8.29 -2.09 -29.24
CA TRP A 172 -9.15 -3.28 -29.22
C TRP A 172 -10.55 -2.94 -28.64
N GLY A 173 -11.03 -1.73 -28.90
CA GLY A 173 -12.19 -1.11 -28.28
C GLY A 173 -13.45 -1.98 -28.31
N PHE A 174 -13.72 -2.73 -29.38
CA PHE A 174 -14.90 -3.61 -29.46
C PHE A 174 -14.89 -4.72 -28.38
N PHE A 175 -13.70 -5.18 -27.94
CA PHE A 175 -13.56 -6.18 -26.89
C PHE A 175 -13.63 -5.53 -25.51
N PHE A 176 -12.85 -4.47 -25.29
CA PHE A 176 -12.79 -3.81 -23.98
C PHE A 176 -14.07 -3.04 -23.63
N ARG A 177 -14.76 -2.44 -24.62
CA ARG A 177 -16.09 -1.84 -24.41
C ARG A 177 -17.09 -2.84 -23.87
N ARG A 178 -17.04 -4.09 -24.33
CA ARG A 178 -17.90 -5.16 -23.80
C ARG A 178 -17.55 -5.52 -22.36
N LEU A 179 -16.27 -5.58 -22.02
CA LEU A 179 -15.81 -5.92 -20.66
C LEU A 179 -16.13 -4.79 -19.66
N PHE A 180 -15.71 -3.57 -19.96
CA PHE A 180 -16.04 -2.42 -19.11
C PHE A 180 -17.53 -2.11 -19.07
N GLY A 181 -18.25 -2.38 -20.18
CA GLY A 181 -19.69 -2.23 -20.24
C GLY A 181 -20.47 -3.23 -19.38
N ALA A 182 -19.82 -4.29 -18.86
CA ALA A 182 -20.42 -5.23 -17.93
C ALA A 182 -20.44 -4.72 -16.48
N TYR A 183 -19.68 -3.68 -16.15
CA TYR A 183 -19.68 -3.09 -14.82
C TYR A 183 -20.92 -2.25 -14.57
N ASP A 184 -21.49 -2.38 -13.38
CA ASP A 184 -22.56 -1.52 -12.88
C ASP A 184 -22.03 -0.16 -12.43
N ALA A 185 -20.81 -0.12 -11.83
CA ALA A 185 -20.09 1.10 -11.51
C ALA A 185 -18.58 0.94 -11.71
N LEU A 186 -17.92 2.01 -12.14
CA LEU A 186 -16.49 2.12 -12.40
C LEU A 186 -15.94 3.26 -11.52
N CYS A 187 -15.46 2.93 -10.32
CA CYS A 187 -14.91 3.89 -9.38
C CYS A 187 -13.43 4.09 -9.66
N VAL A 188 -13.07 5.24 -10.24
CA VAL A 188 -11.71 5.59 -10.65
C VAL A 188 -11.07 6.61 -9.70
N GLN A 189 -9.74 6.69 -9.74
CA GLN A 189 -9.00 7.51 -8.77
C GLN A 189 -9.01 8.99 -9.13
N THR A 190 -8.84 9.34 -10.41
CA THR A 190 -8.67 10.73 -10.85
C THR A 190 -9.58 11.10 -12.01
N PRO A 191 -9.81 12.41 -12.27
CA PRO A 191 -10.47 12.86 -13.49
C PRO A 191 -9.78 12.42 -14.78
N GLU A 192 -8.45 12.30 -14.76
CA GLU A 192 -7.67 11.81 -15.90
C GLU A 192 -7.94 10.33 -16.16
N ASP A 193 -8.07 9.50 -15.11
CA ASP A 193 -8.46 8.09 -15.25
C ASP A 193 -9.88 7.97 -15.82
N CYS A 194 -10.80 8.85 -15.40
CA CYS A 194 -12.14 8.96 -15.98
C CYS A 194 -12.06 9.25 -17.48
N ALA A 195 -11.35 10.30 -17.88
CA ALA A 195 -11.21 10.68 -19.29
C ALA A 195 -10.56 9.56 -20.13
N ARG A 196 -9.53 8.87 -19.58
CA ARG A 196 -8.90 7.72 -20.25
C ARG A 196 -9.88 6.57 -20.44
N LEU A 197 -10.71 6.31 -19.45
CA LEU A 197 -11.72 5.24 -19.54
C LEU A 197 -12.84 5.61 -20.51
N GLU A 198 -13.30 6.85 -20.50
CA GLU A 198 -14.26 7.39 -21.48
C GLU A 198 -13.76 7.30 -22.92
N HIS A 199 -12.47 7.53 -23.12
CA HIS A 199 -11.83 7.33 -24.44
C HIS A 199 -11.95 5.87 -24.92
N VAL A 200 -11.90 4.89 -24.03
CA VAL A 200 -12.03 3.47 -24.36
C VAL A 200 -13.47 3.07 -24.61
N ILE A 201 -14.41 3.50 -23.75
CA ILE A 201 -15.77 2.97 -23.73
C ILE A 201 -16.85 3.98 -24.18
N GLY A 202 -16.49 5.25 -24.38
CA GLY A 202 -17.42 6.37 -24.56
C GLY A 202 -17.96 6.86 -23.21
N GLU A 203 -18.61 8.02 -23.22
CA GLU A 203 -19.26 8.59 -22.03
C GLU A 203 -20.27 7.62 -21.42
N LYS A 204 -20.15 7.36 -20.13
CA LYS A 204 -21.01 6.47 -19.37
C LYS A 204 -21.31 7.07 -17.99
N PRO A 205 -22.59 7.12 -17.58
CA PRO A 205 -22.97 7.62 -16.26
C PRO A 205 -22.49 6.72 -15.10
N ARG A 206 -21.80 5.62 -15.41
CA ARG A 206 -21.29 4.63 -14.45
C ARG A 206 -19.85 4.88 -14.02
N ILE A 207 -19.18 5.90 -14.59
CA ILE A 207 -17.80 6.23 -14.20
C ILE A 207 -17.87 7.30 -13.12
N HIS A 208 -17.28 7.02 -11.97
CA HIS A 208 -17.28 7.87 -10.79
C HIS A 208 -15.86 8.15 -10.34
N VAL A 209 -15.50 9.43 -10.22
CA VAL A 209 -14.22 9.83 -9.65
C VAL A 209 -14.36 9.84 -8.13
N VAL A 210 -13.69 8.89 -7.46
CA VAL A 210 -13.80 8.70 -6.01
C VAL A 210 -12.53 9.06 -5.22
N GLY A 211 -11.40 9.25 -5.90
CA GLY A 211 -10.09 9.40 -5.28
C GLY A 211 -9.39 8.06 -5.05
N THR A 212 -8.17 8.11 -4.53
CA THR A 212 -7.40 6.90 -4.21
C THR A 212 -7.57 6.48 -2.75
N VAL A 213 -7.81 5.19 -2.53
CA VAL A 213 -7.97 4.60 -1.19
C VAL A 213 -6.70 4.70 -0.33
N LYS A 214 -5.55 5.05 -0.91
CA LYS A 214 -4.28 5.18 -0.17
C LYS A 214 -4.35 6.23 0.93
N PHE A 215 -5.10 7.32 0.73
CA PHE A 215 -5.29 8.36 1.75
C PHE A 215 -6.18 7.91 2.91
N ASP A 216 -7.04 6.92 2.70
CA ASP A 216 -7.93 6.37 3.74
C ASP A 216 -7.27 5.25 4.56
N GLN A 217 -6.15 4.68 4.07
CA GLN A 217 -5.46 3.56 4.75
C GLN A 217 -4.77 3.96 6.05
N VAL A 218 -4.52 5.24 6.24
CA VAL A 218 -3.80 5.75 7.39
C VAL A 218 -4.79 6.41 8.36
N ALA A 219 -5.05 5.73 9.49
CA ALA A 219 -5.93 6.25 10.53
C ALA A 219 -5.20 7.23 11.46
N ASP A 220 -5.87 8.33 11.85
CA ASP A 220 -5.30 9.37 12.71
C ASP A 220 -4.91 8.89 14.12
N GLY A 221 -5.48 7.79 14.57
CA GLY A 221 -5.28 7.24 15.91
C GLY A 221 -4.15 6.21 16.03
N GLN A 222 -3.48 5.85 14.95
CA GLN A 222 -2.44 4.83 15.00
C GLN A 222 -1.16 5.36 15.67
N GLY A 223 -0.62 4.58 16.59
CA GLY A 223 0.60 4.84 17.33
C GLY A 223 0.37 5.26 18.78
N GLY A 224 0.95 4.51 19.72
CA GLY A 224 1.03 4.87 21.14
C GLY A 224 1.97 6.06 21.38
N SER A 225 2.02 6.54 22.63
CA SER A 225 3.02 7.49 23.05
C SER A 225 4.42 6.87 23.03
N VAL A 226 5.40 7.62 22.56
CA VAL A 226 6.82 7.26 22.57
C VAL A 226 7.64 8.27 23.37
N GLU A 227 6.99 9.22 24.01
CA GLU A 227 7.63 10.31 24.77
C GLU A 227 8.57 9.77 25.84
N GLU A 228 8.14 8.80 26.65
CA GLU A 228 8.99 8.20 27.70
C GLU A 228 10.25 7.54 27.12
N VAL A 229 10.12 6.86 25.96
CA VAL A 229 11.26 6.24 25.28
C VAL A 229 12.24 7.30 24.77
N LEU A 230 11.72 8.39 24.21
CA LEU A 230 12.51 9.49 23.69
C LEU A 230 13.19 10.27 24.83
N GLU A 231 12.48 10.57 25.92
CA GLU A 231 13.05 11.26 27.09
C GLU A 231 14.12 10.41 27.79
N LYS A 232 13.90 9.10 27.87
CA LYS A 232 14.94 8.20 28.39
C LYS A 232 16.20 8.24 27.53
N ALA A 233 16.05 8.24 26.21
CA ALA A 233 17.18 8.22 25.27
C ALA A 233 17.90 9.57 25.20
N PHE A 234 17.17 10.67 25.11
CA PHE A 234 17.71 12.00 24.78
C PHE A 234 17.77 12.97 25.97
N GLY A 235 17.15 12.62 27.10
CA GLY A 235 16.96 13.51 28.23
C GLY A 235 15.73 14.39 28.11
N PRO A 236 15.54 15.35 29.04
CA PRO A 236 14.40 16.27 29.02
C PRO A 236 14.28 17.01 27.68
N ARG A 237 13.05 17.29 27.26
CA ARG A 237 12.76 17.82 25.91
C ARG A 237 13.19 19.30 25.77
N ASP A 238 14.43 19.51 25.41
CA ASP A 238 14.99 20.76 24.88
C ASP A 238 15.48 20.60 23.42
N TRP A 239 15.09 19.49 22.77
CA TRP A 239 15.55 19.03 21.46
C TRP A 239 14.39 18.95 20.46
N LYS A 240 14.76 18.97 19.18
CA LYS A 240 13.88 18.71 18.03
C LYS A 240 14.17 17.31 17.47
N LEU A 241 13.13 16.64 16.95
CA LEU A 241 13.23 15.26 16.48
C LEU A 241 13.19 15.16 14.95
N PHE A 242 14.24 14.58 14.40
CA PHE A 242 14.28 14.11 13.02
C PHE A 242 13.97 12.61 12.98
N CYS A 243 12.77 12.24 12.48
CA CYS A 243 12.40 10.85 12.31
C CYS A 243 12.77 10.37 10.90
N VAL A 244 13.64 9.38 10.83
CA VAL A 244 14.12 8.77 9.58
C VAL A 244 13.49 7.39 9.46
N GLY A 245 12.40 7.31 8.69
CA GLY A 245 11.53 6.15 8.66
C GLY A 245 11.66 5.27 7.42
N SER A 246 11.53 3.97 7.63
CA SER A 246 11.49 2.94 6.57
C SER A 246 12.72 2.93 5.67
N THR A 247 13.91 3.10 6.24
CA THR A 247 15.18 3.10 5.48
C THR A 247 15.58 1.71 4.99
N HIS A 248 16.35 1.70 3.92
CA HIS A 248 16.90 0.52 3.26
C HIS A 248 18.44 0.60 3.17
N PRO A 249 19.11 -0.53 2.83
CA PRO A 249 20.58 -0.53 2.69
C PRO A 249 21.10 0.59 1.80
N GLY A 250 22.10 1.35 2.31
CA GLY A 250 22.67 2.52 1.67
C GLY A 250 22.04 3.85 2.10
N GLU A 251 20.76 3.89 2.39
CA GLU A 251 20.11 5.12 2.88
C GLU A 251 20.55 5.48 4.30
N GLU A 252 20.74 4.47 5.17
CA GLU A 252 21.23 4.71 6.53
C GLU A 252 22.62 5.35 6.52
N ASP A 253 23.51 4.88 5.64
CA ASP A 253 24.85 5.46 5.47
C ASP A 253 24.76 6.93 5.01
N LEU A 254 23.97 7.18 3.96
CA LEU A 254 23.75 8.53 3.44
C LEU A 254 23.17 9.46 4.50
N VAL A 255 22.08 9.06 5.16
CA VAL A 255 21.40 9.92 6.13
C VAL A 255 22.24 10.16 7.37
N CYS A 256 22.93 9.15 7.92
CA CYS A 256 23.79 9.31 9.10
C CYS A 256 24.96 10.24 8.82
N ARG A 257 25.58 10.14 7.64
CA ARG A 257 26.64 11.05 7.19
C ARG A 257 26.14 12.50 7.14
N GLU A 258 25.03 12.75 6.48
CA GLU A 258 24.52 14.10 6.29
C GLU A 258 23.92 14.68 7.57
N TYR A 259 23.35 13.83 8.44
CA TYR A 259 22.91 14.24 9.77
C TYR A 259 24.09 14.63 10.68
N ALA A 260 25.18 13.84 10.71
CA ALA A 260 26.37 14.19 11.47
C ALA A 260 26.96 15.57 11.05
N ARG A 261 26.92 15.88 9.75
CA ARG A 261 27.31 17.21 9.23
C ARG A 261 26.37 18.32 9.71
N ALA A 262 25.05 18.06 9.69
CA ALA A 262 24.05 19.05 10.09
C ALA A 262 24.12 19.36 11.59
N LEU A 263 24.47 18.39 12.44
CA LEU A 263 24.62 18.57 13.89
C LEU A 263 25.66 19.63 14.26
N VAL A 264 26.67 19.90 13.42
CA VAL A 264 27.68 20.94 13.66
C VAL A 264 27.04 22.32 13.83
N THR A 265 25.98 22.60 13.07
CA THR A 265 25.25 23.88 13.12
C THR A 265 23.91 23.78 13.87
N GLN A 266 23.41 22.56 14.06
CA GLN A 266 22.08 22.28 14.66
C GLN A 266 22.19 21.24 15.81
N PRO A 267 22.94 21.51 16.90
CA PRO A 267 23.24 20.54 17.94
C PRO A 267 22.03 20.13 18.82
N SER A 268 20.93 20.88 18.75
CA SER A 268 19.68 20.56 19.49
C SER A 268 18.85 19.47 18.85
N TRP A 269 19.21 19.01 17.64
CA TRP A 269 18.44 17.96 16.98
C TRP A 269 18.83 16.57 17.50
N ARG A 270 17.83 15.69 17.55
CA ARG A 270 17.96 14.25 17.82
C ARG A 270 17.37 13.48 16.67
N MET A 271 17.82 12.26 16.45
CA MET A 271 17.32 11.41 15.37
C MET A 271 16.70 10.12 15.90
N ALA A 272 15.46 9.81 15.46
CA ALA A 272 14.91 8.46 15.57
C ALA A 272 15.09 7.77 14.21
N LEU A 273 15.95 6.77 14.16
CA LEU A 273 16.24 5.99 12.96
C LEU A 273 15.45 4.68 13.00
N VAL A 274 14.52 4.51 12.07
CA VAL A 274 13.56 3.40 12.02
C VAL A 274 13.73 2.62 10.71
N PRO A 275 14.66 1.65 10.66
CA PRO A 275 14.88 0.82 9.47
C PRO A 275 13.61 0.02 9.10
N ARG A 276 13.40 -0.22 7.81
CA ARG A 276 12.28 -1.04 7.32
C ARG A 276 12.32 -2.47 7.88
N HIS A 277 13.49 -2.99 8.07
CA HIS A 277 13.79 -4.33 8.55
C HIS A 277 14.49 -4.26 9.91
N ALA A 278 13.74 -4.54 10.99
CA ALA A 278 14.22 -4.44 12.36
C ALA A 278 15.43 -5.36 12.65
N GLU A 279 15.52 -6.50 11.96
CA GLU A 279 16.63 -7.46 12.03
C GLU A 279 17.98 -6.90 11.59
N ARG A 280 17.98 -5.79 10.83
CA ARG A 280 19.21 -5.09 10.44
C ARG A 280 19.82 -4.21 11.53
N GLY A 281 19.27 -4.21 12.73
CA GLY A 281 19.70 -3.34 13.82
C GLY A 281 21.22 -3.36 14.05
N ALA A 282 21.86 -4.53 14.05
CA ALA A 282 23.31 -4.65 14.23
C ALA A 282 24.15 -4.07 13.06
N GLU A 283 23.64 -4.10 11.84
CA GLU A 283 24.24 -3.46 10.67
C GLU A 283 24.17 -1.94 10.78
N VAL A 284 22.99 -1.42 11.12
CA VAL A 284 22.75 0.02 11.27
C VAL A 284 23.54 0.60 12.44
N ALA A 285 23.68 -0.15 13.55
CA ALA A 285 24.50 0.26 14.69
C ALA A 285 25.96 0.53 14.28
N ARG A 286 26.55 -0.34 13.43
CA ARG A 286 27.92 -0.14 12.91
C ARG A 286 28.04 1.12 12.05
N ILE A 287 26.98 1.49 11.31
CA ILE A 287 26.95 2.75 10.55
C ILE A 287 26.95 3.95 11.51
N LEU A 288 26.17 3.91 12.59
CA LEU A 288 26.16 4.95 13.61
C LEU A 288 27.53 5.11 14.29
N ASP A 289 28.20 4.00 14.61
CA ASP A 289 29.56 4.00 15.17
C ASP A 289 30.60 4.61 14.19
N MET A 290 30.48 4.30 12.89
CA MET A 290 31.34 4.85 11.82
C MET A 290 31.29 6.37 11.76
N TYR A 291 30.09 6.96 11.94
CA TYR A 291 29.90 8.41 11.94
C TYR A 291 30.01 9.04 13.32
N HIS A 292 30.47 8.28 14.34
CA HIS A 292 30.64 8.75 15.71
C HIS A 292 29.38 9.39 16.31
N LEU A 293 28.23 8.87 15.95
CA LEU A 293 26.94 9.30 16.47
C LEU A 293 26.61 8.49 17.74
N PRO A 294 26.59 9.09 18.94
CA PRO A 294 26.19 8.38 20.15
C PRO A 294 24.74 7.89 20.01
N TRP A 295 24.53 6.59 20.18
CA TRP A 295 23.22 5.98 19.92
C TRP A 295 22.76 5.02 21.04
N GLN A 296 21.44 4.80 21.11
CA GLN A 296 20.80 3.73 21.85
C GLN A 296 19.85 2.96 20.91
N SER A 297 19.46 1.74 21.30
CA SER A 297 18.42 0.97 20.59
C SER A 297 17.25 0.68 21.51
N VAL A 298 16.04 0.60 20.92
CA VAL A 298 14.80 0.26 21.65
C VAL A 298 14.91 -1.16 22.24
N VAL A 299 15.40 -2.11 21.44
CA VAL A 299 15.72 -3.47 21.90
C VAL A 299 17.25 -3.62 21.93
N PRO A 300 17.84 -4.05 23.05
CA PRO A 300 19.29 -4.21 23.17
C PRO A 300 19.88 -5.08 22.07
N ILE A 301 21.00 -4.65 21.50
CA ILE A 301 21.74 -5.39 20.47
C ILE A 301 22.96 -6.04 21.12
N PRO A 302 23.08 -7.38 21.13
CA PRO A 302 24.21 -8.07 21.74
C PRO A 302 25.55 -7.64 21.16
N GLY A 303 26.56 -7.48 22.05
CA GLY A 303 27.93 -7.14 21.63
C GLY A 303 28.14 -5.66 21.25
N THR A 304 27.16 -4.78 21.53
CA THR A 304 27.30 -3.33 21.31
C THR A 304 27.49 -2.58 22.63
N ASN A 305 28.00 -1.35 22.55
CA ASN A 305 28.19 -0.46 23.69
C ASN A 305 27.40 0.85 23.46
N PRO A 306 26.10 0.86 23.74
CA PRO A 306 25.26 2.03 23.50
C PRO A 306 25.63 3.20 24.44
N ALA A 307 25.27 4.42 24.03
CA ALA A 307 25.40 5.61 24.83
C ALA A 307 24.58 5.52 26.13
N PRO A 308 24.98 6.16 27.25
CA PRO A 308 24.19 6.24 28.46
C PRO A 308 22.85 6.97 28.24
N ASP A 309 21.87 6.69 29.10
CA ASP A 309 20.58 7.37 29.10
C ASP A 309 20.74 8.90 29.14
N GLY A 310 19.94 9.60 28.35
CA GLY A 310 19.95 11.06 28.22
C GLY A 310 21.15 11.64 27.46
N ARG A 311 22.03 10.83 26.88
CA ARG A 311 23.26 11.27 26.18
C ARG A 311 23.38 10.82 24.74
N CYS A 312 22.37 10.16 24.18
CA CYS A 312 22.42 9.74 22.78
C CYS A 312 21.98 10.85 21.82
N GLN A 313 22.50 10.79 20.61
CA GLN A 313 22.09 11.63 19.48
C GLN A 313 21.09 10.91 18.60
N VAL A 314 21.13 9.57 18.58
CA VAL A 314 20.32 8.74 17.74
C VAL A 314 19.66 7.63 18.56
N LEU A 315 18.34 7.49 18.43
CA LEU A 315 17.59 6.32 18.89
C LEU A 315 17.37 5.40 17.69
N LEU A 316 18.00 4.23 17.70
CA LEU A 316 17.79 3.17 16.73
C LEU A 316 16.55 2.37 17.12
N VAL A 317 15.48 2.49 16.31
CA VAL A 317 14.22 1.81 16.54
C VAL A 317 14.22 0.48 15.77
N ASN A 318 14.73 -0.55 16.42
CA ASN A 318 14.84 -1.91 15.90
C ASN A 318 13.65 -2.79 16.29
N THR A 319 12.45 -2.21 16.20
CA THR A 319 11.16 -2.88 16.44
C THR A 319 10.19 -2.59 15.29
N THR A 320 9.16 -3.43 15.15
CA THR A 320 8.14 -3.26 14.11
C THR A 320 6.86 -2.61 14.67
N GLY A 321 6.13 -1.89 13.80
CA GLY A 321 4.79 -1.37 14.12
C GLY A 321 4.75 -0.06 14.89
N GLN A 322 5.89 0.57 15.20
CA GLN A 322 5.95 1.81 15.99
C GLN A 322 6.23 3.08 15.18
N LEU A 323 6.49 2.99 13.88
CA LEU A 323 6.90 4.11 13.03
C LEU A 323 5.94 5.31 13.12
N MET A 324 4.63 5.05 13.12
CA MET A 324 3.61 6.11 13.21
C MET A 324 3.73 6.95 14.48
N SER A 325 4.12 6.33 15.61
CA SER A 325 4.34 7.04 16.88
C SER A 325 5.52 8.01 16.77
N TYR A 326 6.61 7.57 16.14
CA TYR A 326 7.79 8.42 15.92
C TYR A 326 7.51 9.54 14.90
N TYR A 327 6.76 9.27 13.83
CA TYR A 327 6.33 10.32 12.91
C TYR A 327 5.46 11.38 13.63
N ARG A 328 4.55 10.96 14.51
CA ARG A 328 3.73 11.89 15.31
C ARG A 328 4.57 12.78 16.20
N ALA A 329 5.61 12.23 16.86
CA ALA A 329 6.48 12.97 17.78
C ALA A 329 7.49 13.88 17.05
N ALA A 330 7.76 13.64 15.76
CA ALA A 330 8.81 14.31 15.00
C ALA A 330 8.50 15.78 14.65
N ASP A 331 9.57 16.56 14.43
CA ASP A 331 9.54 17.91 13.87
C ASP A 331 9.89 17.91 12.37
N LEU A 332 10.64 16.89 11.92
CA LEU A 332 11.01 16.65 10.54
C LEU A 332 11.02 15.14 10.27
N CYS A 333 10.52 14.72 9.12
CA CYS A 333 10.46 13.31 8.74
C CYS A 333 11.20 13.08 7.41
N TYR A 334 12.01 12.01 7.36
CA TYR A 334 12.52 11.43 6.11
C TYR A 334 11.79 10.11 5.85
N VAL A 335 11.38 9.89 4.59
CA VAL A 335 10.74 8.64 4.17
C VAL A 335 11.64 7.90 3.19
N GLY A 336 12.07 6.72 3.58
CA GLY A 336 13.08 5.93 2.87
C GLY A 336 12.59 5.21 1.62
N LYS A 337 13.49 4.40 1.03
CA LYS A 337 13.38 3.68 -0.23
C LYS A 337 13.30 4.60 -1.46
N SER A 338 13.94 5.74 -1.41
CA SER A 338 13.81 6.79 -2.42
C SER A 338 15.14 7.45 -2.84
N LEU A 339 16.25 7.15 -2.14
CA LEU A 339 17.62 7.65 -2.38
C LEU A 339 18.64 6.50 -2.30
N ALA A 340 19.93 6.81 -2.46
CA ALA A 340 21.05 5.86 -2.37
C ALA A 340 20.87 4.61 -3.24
N GLY A 341 20.37 4.77 -4.46
CA GLY A 341 20.08 3.69 -5.40
C GLY A 341 18.82 2.88 -5.10
N GLN A 342 18.09 3.21 -4.04
CA GLN A 342 16.79 2.60 -3.73
C GLN A 342 15.69 3.18 -4.61
N THR A 343 14.69 2.37 -4.94
CA THR A 343 13.56 2.75 -5.80
C THR A 343 12.23 2.23 -5.25
N GLY A 344 11.15 2.90 -5.61
CA GLY A 344 9.78 2.53 -5.24
C GLY A 344 9.16 3.40 -4.17
N GLY A 345 9.92 3.96 -3.24
CA GLY A 345 9.43 4.80 -2.15
C GLY A 345 8.59 4.06 -1.10
N HIS A 346 8.42 4.69 0.05
CA HIS A 346 7.47 4.31 1.09
C HIS A 346 6.35 5.35 1.24
N ASN A 347 5.41 5.10 2.15
CA ASN A 347 4.18 5.87 2.28
C ASN A 347 4.43 7.25 2.93
N ILE A 348 4.44 8.31 2.12
CA ILE A 348 4.58 9.70 2.58
C ILE A 348 3.30 10.28 3.20
N ILE A 349 2.15 9.60 3.06
CA ILE A 349 0.91 9.98 3.72
C ILE A 349 1.01 9.81 5.24
N GLU A 350 1.80 8.82 5.70
CA GLU A 350 1.95 8.51 7.13
C GLU A 350 2.45 9.70 7.97
N PRO A 351 3.55 10.40 7.65
CA PRO A 351 3.92 11.61 8.36
C PRO A 351 3.02 12.82 8.02
N ALA A 352 2.42 12.85 6.82
CA ALA A 352 1.57 13.96 6.38
C ALA A 352 0.30 14.13 7.22
N ILE A 353 -0.33 13.04 7.67
CA ILE A 353 -1.53 13.12 8.53
C ILE A 353 -1.28 13.85 9.85
N PHE A 354 -0.02 13.83 10.33
CA PHE A 354 0.39 14.55 11.54
C PHE A 354 0.87 15.98 11.24
N GLY A 355 0.76 16.44 10.01
CA GLY A 355 1.21 17.78 9.60
C GLY A 355 2.72 17.97 9.72
N LYS A 356 3.51 16.93 9.44
CA LYS A 356 4.98 17.00 9.54
C LYS A 356 5.60 17.45 8.24
N ALA A 357 6.71 18.19 8.33
CA ALA A 357 7.57 18.44 7.19
C ALA A 357 8.20 17.12 6.73
N ILE A 358 8.15 16.85 5.43
CA ILE A 358 8.56 15.57 4.86
C ILE A 358 9.68 15.79 3.85
N VAL A 359 10.72 14.97 3.96
CA VAL A 359 11.81 14.84 2.98
C VAL A 359 11.80 13.44 2.41
N TYR A 360 11.92 13.30 1.10
CA TYR A 360 12.09 12.01 0.43
C TYR A 360 12.80 12.18 -0.92
N GLY A 361 13.31 11.08 -1.46
CA GLY A 361 14.01 11.09 -2.75
C GLY A 361 13.08 11.00 -3.96
N ALA A 362 13.62 11.14 -5.16
CA ALA A 362 12.86 11.22 -6.40
C ALA A 362 12.22 9.89 -6.85
N HIS A 363 12.63 8.76 -6.29
CA HIS A 363 12.21 7.42 -6.73
C HIS A 363 11.00 6.91 -5.95
N MET A 364 9.80 7.33 -6.37
CA MET A 364 8.51 7.04 -5.70
C MET A 364 7.55 6.20 -6.56
N GLU A 365 8.05 5.22 -7.29
CA GLU A 365 7.29 4.47 -8.31
C GLU A 365 6.05 3.76 -7.74
N ASN A 366 6.13 3.26 -6.48
CA ASN A 366 4.99 2.61 -5.82
C ASN A 366 3.93 3.61 -5.33
N PHE A 367 4.32 4.89 -5.20
CA PHE A 367 3.46 5.98 -4.72
C PHE A 367 3.37 7.13 -5.72
N ARG A 368 3.57 6.86 -7.02
CA ARG A 368 3.67 7.88 -8.07
C ARG A 368 2.58 8.94 -8.01
N GLN A 369 1.31 8.55 -7.90
CA GLN A 369 0.20 9.51 -7.85
C GLN A 369 0.24 10.39 -6.61
N VAL A 370 0.58 9.80 -5.46
CA VAL A 370 0.73 10.54 -4.21
C VAL A 370 1.91 11.51 -4.33
N ASP A 371 3.05 11.07 -4.88
CA ASP A 371 4.22 11.90 -5.15
C ASP A 371 3.89 13.06 -6.10
N GLU A 372 3.17 12.78 -7.20
CA GLU A 372 2.73 13.81 -8.16
C GLU A 372 1.90 14.91 -7.48
N LEU A 373 0.93 14.53 -6.62
CA LEU A 373 0.11 15.46 -5.85
C LEU A 373 0.96 16.26 -4.84
N PHE A 374 1.86 15.59 -4.11
CA PHE A 374 2.74 16.28 -3.14
C PHE A 374 3.67 17.27 -3.80
N ARG A 375 4.16 16.98 -5.02
CA ARG A 375 4.99 17.92 -5.83
C ARG A 375 4.18 19.09 -6.35
N GLN A 376 2.98 18.85 -6.89
CA GLN A 376 2.10 19.90 -7.42
C GLN A 376 1.70 20.91 -6.35
N GLU A 377 1.40 20.44 -5.14
CA GLU A 377 1.01 21.26 -3.99
C GLU A 377 2.21 21.75 -3.16
N GLU A 378 3.45 21.45 -3.60
CA GLU A 378 4.67 21.74 -2.84
C GLU A 378 4.55 21.33 -1.36
N ALA A 379 3.98 20.16 -1.11
CA ALA A 379 3.65 19.66 0.22
C ALA A 379 4.79 18.88 0.90
N ALA A 380 5.94 18.77 0.24
CA ALA A 380 7.13 18.11 0.78
C ALA A 380 8.41 18.63 0.11
N ALA A 381 9.55 18.38 0.73
CA ALA A 381 10.86 18.63 0.16
C ALA A 381 11.38 17.39 -0.58
N VAL A 382 11.37 17.44 -1.91
CA VAL A 382 11.82 16.32 -2.75
C VAL A 382 13.28 16.48 -3.12
N VAL A 383 14.08 15.48 -2.77
CA VAL A 383 15.52 15.44 -3.04
C VAL A 383 15.78 14.69 -4.34
N SER A 384 16.25 15.38 -5.37
CA SER A 384 16.45 14.80 -6.69
C SER A 384 17.71 13.94 -6.82
N SER A 385 18.67 14.09 -5.89
CA SER A 385 19.93 13.32 -5.85
C SER A 385 20.55 13.33 -4.45
N ASP A 386 21.36 12.33 -4.13
CA ASP A 386 21.94 12.12 -2.80
C ASP A 386 22.71 13.33 -2.24
N ASN A 387 23.41 14.08 -3.11
CA ASN A 387 24.18 15.26 -2.71
C ASN A 387 23.32 16.47 -2.30
N LEU A 388 22.04 16.48 -2.62
CA LEU A 388 21.09 17.52 -2.23
C LEU A 388 20.43 17.21 -0.87
N LEU A 389 20.64 16.03 -0.29
CA LEU A 389 20.05 15.69 1.00
C LEU A 389 20.56 16.62 2.11
N PHE A 390 21.89 16.85 2.19
CA PHE A 390 22.48 17.71 3.20
C PHE A 390 21.92 19.14 3.20
N PRO A 391 21.97 19.91 2.09
CA PRO A 391 21.43 21.26 2.08
C PRO A 391 19.93 21.30 2.42
N THR A 392 19.15 20.29 1.98
CA THR A 392 17.71 20.22 2.26
C THR A 392 17.44 20.00 3.76
N ILE A 393 18.10 19.03 4.41
CA ILE A 393 17.88 18.78 5.84
C ILE A 393 18.44 19.95 6.69
N GLN A 394 19.57 20.55 6.30
CA GLN A 394 20.15 21.70 6.99
C GLN A 394 19.22 22.90 6.97
N GLU A 395 18.66 23.24 5.81
CA GLU A 395 17.65 24.29 5.66
C GLU A 395 16.43 24.03 6.56
N LEU A 396 15.85 22.82 6.44
CA LEU A 396 14.66 22.47 7.20
C LEU A 396 14.92 22.36 8.72
N MET A 397 16.12 21.98 9.15
CA MET A 397 16.48 21.99 10.56
C MET A 397 16.57 23.42 11.12
N ALA A 398 17.05 24.38 10.30
CA ALA A 398 17.21 25.77 10.70
C ALA A 398 15.89 26.56 10.67
N ASP A 399 15.02 26.29 9.66
CA ASP A 399 13.80 27.08 9.43
C ASP A 399 12.53 26.37 9.90
N GLU A 400 12.04 26.79 11.08
CA GLU A 400 10.80 26.29 11.67
C GLU A 400 9.54 26.75 10.90
N GLY A 401 9.58 27.96 10.35
CA GLY A 401 8.49 28.50 9.53
C GLY A 401 8.26 27.65 8.29
N ARG A 402 9.36 27.30 7.59
CA ARG A 402 9.33 26.45 6.41
C ARG A 402 8.83 25.03 6.73
N ARG A 403 9.31 24.43 7.83
CA ARG A 403 8.76 23.14 8.29
C ARG A 403 7.26 23.21 8.55
N GLY A 404 6.81 24.25 9.27
CA GLY A 404 5.40 24.46 9.57
C GLY A 404 4.54 24.63 8.31
N GLU A 405 5.04 25.33 7.29
CA GLU A 405 4.37 25.50 6.01
C GLU A 405 4.21 24.18 5.26
N LEU A 406 5.31 23.43 5.07
CA LEU A 406 5.29 22.12 4.42
C LEU A 406 4.34 21.15 5.14
N GLY A 407 4.40 21.10 6.47
CA GLY A 407 3.52 20.24 7.26
C GLY A 407 2.03 20.60 7.12
N ARG A 408 1.69 21.88 7.12
CA ARG A 408 0.30 22.32 6.89
C ARG A 408 -0.20 21.94 5.48
N ARG A 409 0.63 22.17 4.45
CA ARG A 409 0.29 21.76 3.06
C ARG A 409 0.10 20.25 2.95
N ALA A 410 1.02 19.45 3.52
CA ALA A 410 0.94 18.00 3.52
C ALA A 410 -0.34 17.49 4.21
N ARG A 411 -0.69 18.03 5.37
CA ARG A 411 -1.91 17.66 6.08
C ARG A 411 -3.17 18.04 5.32
N ARG A 412 -3.25 19.28 4.80
CA ARG A 412 -4.39 19.73 3.98
C ARG A 412 -4.60 18.83 2.78
N LEU A 413 -3.52 18.48 2.05
CA LEU A 413 -3.57 17.58 0.91
C LEU A 413 -4.20 16.23 1.29
N VAL A 414 -3.80 15.65 2.43
CA VAL A 414 -4.37 14.38 2.90
C VAL A 414 -5.86 14.54 3.25
N GLU A 415 -6.23 15.62 3.96
CA GLU A 415 -7.62 15.87 4.35
C GLU A 415 -8.54 16.05 3.11
N GLU A 416 -8.08 16.74 2.08
CA GLU A 416 -8.81 16.97 0.82
C GLU A 416 -9.00 15.69 -0.01
N HIS A 417 -8.05 14.75 0.05
CA HIS A 417 -8.08 13.53 -0.76
C HIS A 417 -8.67 12.31 -0.03
N ARG A 418 -8.94 12.40 1.26
CA ARG A 418 -9.62 11.35 2.04
C ARG A 418 -11.07 11.13 1.61
N GLY A 419 -11.64 10.00 2.02
CA GLY A 419 -13.04 9.64 1.80
C GLY A 419 -13.29 8.86 0.51
N ALA A 420 -12.27 8.37 -0.17
CA ALA A 420 -12.41 7.54 -1.37
C ALA A 420 -13.21 6.26 -1.08
N ILE A 421 -12.94 5.61 0.05
CA ILE A 421 -13.68 4.40 0.48
C ILE A 421 -15.14 4.77 0.74
N ALA A 422 -15.43 5.85 1.48
CA ALA A 422 -16.79 6.25 1.78
C ALA A 422 -17.59 6.55 0.50
N ARG A 423 -17.03 7.35 -0.43
CA ARG A 423 -17.65 7.64 -1.73
C ARG A 423 -17.88 6.37 -2.56
N THR A 424 -16.93 5.42 -2.52
CA THR A 424 -17.10 4.12 -3.20
C THR A 424 -18.27 3.34 -2.61
N LEU A 425 -18.38 3.29 -1.27
CA LEU A 425 -19.46 2.59 -0.59
C LEU A 425 -20.82 3.26 -0.85
N ASP A 426 -20.89 4.59 -0.90
CA ASP A 426 -22.13 5.32 -1.26
C ASP A 426 -22.64 4.92 -2.66
N ILE A 427 -21.71 4.77 -3.62
CA ILE A 427 -22.05 4.31 -4.97
C ILE A 427 -22.55 2.86 -4.94
N VAL A 428 -21.86 1.99 -4.19
CA VAL A 428 -22.24 0.58 -4.08
C VAL A 428 -23.60 0.40 -3.40
N ASP A 429 -23.88 1.18 -2.36
CA ASP A 429 -25.16 1.13 -1.64
C ASP A 429 -26.34 1.62 -2.50
N ALA A 430 -26.07 2.40 -3.55
CA ALA A 430 -27.06 2.86 -4.51
C ALA A 430 -27.36 1.86 -5.65
N LEU A 431 -26.60 0.74 -5.77
CA LEU A 431 -26.80 -0.31 -6.78
C LEU A 431 -27.79 -1.37 -6.33
#